data_76dc3161f54042f4606ada110700c1d9
#
_entry.id   76dc3161f54042f4606ada110700c1d9
#
_cell.length_a   1.000
_cell.length_b   1.000
_cell.length_c   1.000
_cell.angle_alpha   90.00
_cell.angle_beta   90.00
_cell.angle_gamma   90.00
#
_symmetry.space_group_name_H-M   'P 1'
#
loop_
_entity.id
_entity.type
_entity.pdbx_description
1 polymer ?
#
loop_
_entity_poly.entity_id
_entity_poly.type
_entity_poly.pdbx_seq_one_letter_code
_entity_poly.pdbx_strand_id
1 'polypeptide(L)'
;MNLAIWDIESSSAITDFGSIIEIGGILVDENFKEKDRFNLRCRLPEGEIPQAMALIVNKSTVDQLTKVNLSKYQMLGQIEQIFTLWGKKWGPTIFLGWSNIGFDDEMLRKEFFKGIRYPYITNASPNKRHDGINIARGAYAIDTNVLKTEINSKNNPVFKLESLSRMNGFDSSDAHSALFDAALTMKILKLIKNKQPNTWDMFLRTASKADTETIFQKESIITLNEYFYGKSRLYLCAPLHPKHCIHPIYKWGQAVDLRVDVEPLLKMSINELKKEMKKTPKFLRTIRSNKAPIIIDAEYGMKVEPYNAMDPSLIKQRAQLVRNNEKFS
;
A
#
# COMPACT_ATOMS: atom_id res chain seq x y z
N MET A 1 -13.28 2.97 -12.65
CA MET A 1 -13.04 2.05 -11.50
C MET A 1 -13.36 2.79 -10.22
N ASN A 2 -13.96 2.11 -9.22
CA ASN A 2 -14.33 2.77 -7.97
C ASN A 2 -13.22 2.61 -6.92
N LEU A 3 -13.12 3.59 -6.01
CA LEU A 3 -12.23 3.55 -4.85
C LEU A 3 -13.09 3.62 -3.59
N ALA A 4 -12.94 2.66 -2.70
CA ALA A 4 -13.47 2.69 -1.34
C ALA A 4 -12.37 3.13 -0.39
N ILE A 5 -12.43 4.36 0.05
CA ILE A 5 -11.43 4.96 0.94
C ILE A 5 -11.97 4.88 2.35
N TRP A 6 -11.27 4.19 3.24
CA TRP A 6 -11.76 3.87 4.57
C TRP A 6 -10.65 3.87 5.61
N ASP A 7 -11.05 4.04 6.86
CA ASP A 7 -10.17 4.10 8.01
C ASP A 7 -10.88 3.54 9.25
N ILE A 8 -10.12 3.16 10.28
CA ILE A 8 -10.68 2.68 11.55
C ILE A 8 -10.05 3.39 12.74
N GLU A 9 -10.86 3.50 13.82
CA GLU A 9 -10.35 3.74 15.16
C GLU A 9 -10.47 2.46 15.98
N SER A 10 -9.48 2.17 16.81
CA SER A 10 -9.41 0.90 17.54
C SER A 10 -9.15 1.10 19.03
N SER A 11 -9.51 0.11 19.83
CA SER A 11 -9.23 0.07 21.26
C SER A 11 -7.78 -0.25 21.59
N SER A 12 -6.97 -0.70 20.60
CA SER A 12 -5.60 -1.14 20.79
C SER A 12 -4.80 -1.08 19.49
N ALA A 13 -3.50 -0.79 19.58
CA ALA A 13 -2.56 -0.93 18.48
C ALA A 13 -2.22 -2.41 18.15
N ILE A 14 -2.65 -3.36 18.98
CA ILE A 14 -2.40 -4.79 18.79
C ILE A 14 -3.64 -5.43 18.16
N THR A 15 -3.55 -5.79 16.89
CA THR A 15 -4.67 -6.30 16.10
C THR A 15 -5.24 -7.64 16.57
N ASP A 16 -4.52 -8.39 17.42
CA ASP A 16 -5.01 -9.67 17.97
C ASP A 16 -5.94 -9.48 19.16
N PHE A 17 -5.73 -8.43 19.95
CA PHE A 17 -6.42 -8.19 21.22
C PHE A 17 -7.30 -6.93 21.21
N GLY A 18 -7.13 -6.05 20.24
CA GLY A 18 -7.97 -4.87 20.09
C GLY A 18 -9.25 -5.14 19.31
N SER A 19 -10.18 -4.21 19.43
CA SER A 19 -11.41 -4.16 18.65
C SER A 19 -11.51 -2.87 17.84
N ILE A 20 -12.17 -2.94 16.69
CA ILE A 20 -12.60 -1.74 15.96
C ILE A 20 -13.72 -1.09 16.80
N ILE A 21 -13.56 0.18 17.12
CA ILE A 21 -14.55 0.99 17.85
C ILE A 21 -15.25 2.01 16.94
N GLU A 22 -14.59 2.42 15.84
CA GLU A 22 -15.16 3.27 14.81
C GLU A 22 -14.61 2.85 13.45
N ILE A 23 -15.43 2.94 12.41
CA ILE A 23 -15.02 2.75 11.02
C ILE A 23 -15.77 3.74 10.14
N GLY A 24 -15.02 4.45 9.30
CA GLY A 24 -15.56 5.39 8.32
C GLY A 24 -15.12 5.03 6.91
N GLY A 25 -15.96 5.29 5.93
CA GLY A 25 -15.61 5.03 4.54
C GLY A 25 -16.37 5.90 3.55
N ILE A 26 -15.71 6.18 2.43
CA ILE A 26 -16.21 6.98 1.33
C ILE A 26 -15.98 6.21 0.04
N LEU A 27 -17.03 5.96 -0.71
CA LEU A 27 -16.96 5.40 -2.06
C LEU A 27 -16.92 6.53 -3.08
N VAL A 28 -15.92 6.54 -3.95
CA VAL A 28 -15.79 7.50 -5.03
C VAL A 28 -15.62 6.79 -6.38
N ASP A 29 -15.94 7.49 -7.47
CA ASP A 29 -15.58 7.05 -8.82
C ASP A 29 -14.12 7.42 -9.18
N GLU A 30 -13.71 7.08 -10.40
CA GLU A 30 -12.37 7.39 -10.92
C GLU A 30 -12.05 8.90 -10.92
N ASN A 31 -13.02 9.78 -10.87
CA ASN A 31 -12.85 11.23 -10.80
C ASN A 31 -12.93 11.79 -9.38
N PHE A 32 -12.93 10.92 -8.37
CA PHE A 32 -13.12 11.27 -6.97
C PHE A 32 -14.46 11.97 -6.69
N LYS A 33 -15.49 11.70 -7.52
CA LYS A 33 -16.85 12.09 -7.22
C LYS A 33 -17.45 11.07 -6.25
N GLU A 34 -17.90 11.56 -5.12
CA GLU A 34 -18.50 10.72 -4.08
C GLU A 34 -19.80 10.07 -4.57
N LYS A 35 -19.94 8.79 -4.28
CA LYS A 35 -21.12 7.96 -4.56
C LYS A 35 -21.87 7.57 -3.31
N ASP A 36 -21.13 7.35 -2.22
CA ASP A 36 -21.69 6.94 -0.93
C ASP A 36 -20.68 7.14 0.18
N ARG A 37 -21.16 7.23 1.43
CA ARG A 37 -20.33 7.26 2.63
C ARG A 37 -21.02 6.63 3.82
N PHE A 38 -20.24 6.20 4.78
CA PHE A 38 -20.74 5.78 6.08
C PHE A 38 -19.77 6.16 7.21
N ASN A 39 -20.31 6.24 8.42
CA ASN A 39 -19.53 6.29 9.65
C ASN A 39 -20.28 5.47 10.71
N LEU A 40 -19.61 4.46 11.27
CA LEU A 40 -20.20 3.56 12.25
C LEU A 40 -19.31 3.52 13.49
N ARG A 41 -19.91 3.66 14.65
CA ARG A 41 -19.23 3.53 15.94
C ARG A 41 -19.93 2.47 16.78
N CYS A 42 -19.17 1.55 17.39
CA CYS A 42 -19.75 0.52 18.23
C CYS A 42 -19.34 0.67 19.69
N ARG A 43 -20.14 0.01 20.54
CA ARG A 43 -19.83 -0.10 21.96
C ARG A 43 -18.58 -0.92 22.18
N LEU A 44 -17.73 -0.48 23.11
CA LEU A 44 -16.61 -1.29 23.58
C LEU A 44 -17.15 -2.63 24.11
N PRO A 45 -16.61 -3.78 23.67
CA PRO A 45 -17.06 -5.08 24.17
C PRO A 45 -16.91 -5.19 25.68
N GLU A 46 -17.86 -5.88 26.31
CA GLU A 46 -17.81 -6.13 27.74
C GLU A 46 -16.55 -6.96 28.09
N GLY A 47 -15.86 -6.54 29.15
CA GLY A 47 -14.60 -7.17 29.59
C GLY A 47 -13.36 -6.78 28.78
N GLU A 48 -13.48 -5.99 27.72
CA GLU A 48 -12.33 -5.51 26.98
C GLU A 48 -11.73 -4.27 27.65
N ILE A 49 -10.42 -4.34 27.92
CA ILE A 49 -9.65 -3.21 28.50
C ILE A 49 -8.92 -2.51 27.35
N PRO A 50 -9.35 -1.29 26.97
CA PRO A 50 -8.68 -0.56 25.90
C PRO A 50 -7.31 -0.05 26.34
N GLN A 51 -6.38 0.07 25.41
CA GLN A 51 -5.08 0.69 25.67
C GLN A 51 -5.27 2.20 25.91
N ALA A 52 -4.67 2.74 26.96
CA ALA A 52 -4.76 4.16 27.30
C ALA A 52 -4.32 5.06 26.14
N MET A 53 -3.22 4.70 25.44
CA MET A 53 -2.76 5.47 24.28
C MET A 53 -3.75 5.48 23.12
N ALA A 54 -4.47 4.37 22.87
CA ALA A 54 -5.51 4.33 21.86
C ALA A 54 -6.65 5.32 22.20
N LEU A 55 -7.09 5.34 23.44
CA LEU A 55 -8.13 6.29 23.91
C LEU A 55 -7.68 7.75 23.77
N ILE A 56 -6.43 8.04 24.11
CA ILE A 56 -5.85 9.41 23.97
C ILE A 56 -5.84 9.83 22.50
N VAL A 57 -5.35 8.95 21.60
CA VAL A 57 -5.27 9.24 20.18
C VAL A 57 -6.67 9.43 19.58
N ASN A 58 -7.60 8.54 19.89
CA ASN A 58 -8.98 8.59 19.37
C ASN A 58 -9.86 9.63 20.09
N LYS A 59 -9.28 10.39 21.05
CA LYS A 59 -10.02 11.39 21.86
C LYS A 59 -11.29 10.82 22.49
N SER A 60 -11.26 9.54 22.92
CA SER A 60 -12.40 8.80 23.45
C SER A 60 -12.21 8.43 24.92
N THR A 61 -13.29 8.28 25.64
CA THR A 61 -13.29 7.76 27.02
C THR A 61 -14.04 6.42 27.09
N VAL A 62 -13.71 5.59 28.08
CA VAL A 62 -14.43 4.34 28.33
C VAL A 62 -15.93 4.59 28.53
N ASP A 63 -16.28 5.63 29.30
CA ASP A 63 -17.67 6.01 29.54
C ASP A 63 -18.43 6.34 28.23
N GLN A 64 -17.82 7.07 27.33
CA GLN A 64 -18.40 7.34 26.01
C GLN A 64 -18.58 6.06 25.18
N LEU A 65 -17.55 5.20 25.16
CA LEU A 65 -17.57 3.98 24.37
C LEU A 65 -18.56 2.94 24.90
N THR A 66 -18.75 2.84 26.21
CA THR A 66 -19.70 1.89 26.81
C THR A 66 -21.17 2.28 26.59
N LYS A 67 -21.44 3.56 26.33
CA LYS A 67 -22.80 4.09 26.10
C LYS A 67 -23.28 4.01 24.64
N VAL A 68 -22.43 3.58 23.70
CA VAL A 68 -22.82 3.43 22.31
C VAL A 68 -23.83 2.29 22.16
N ASN A 69 -24.95 2.54 21.50
CA ASN A 69 -26.01 1.55 21.35
C ASN A 69 -25.65 0.38 20.43
N LEU A 70 -24.88 0.64 19.36
CA LEU A 70 -24.51 -0.35 18.36
C LEU A 70 -23.49 -1.33 18.95
N SER A 71 -23.78 -2.61 18.95
CA SER A 71 -22.82 -3.63 19.35
C SER A 71 -21.77 -3.86 18.24
N LYS A 72 -20.60 -4.37 18.61
CA LYS A 72 -19.56 -4.74 17.64
C LYS A 72 -20.08 -5.72 16.57
N TYR A 73 -20.83 -6.74 16.98
CA TYR A 73 -21.40 -7.73 16.06
C TYR A 73 -22.36 -7.10 15.02
N GLN A 74 -23.21 -6.17 15.47
CA GLN A 74 -24.11 -5.43 14.58
C GLN A 74 -23.33 -4.51 13.63
N MET A 75 -22.31 -3.80 14.14
CA MET A 75 -21.45 -2.94 13.31
C MET A 75 -20.76 -3.76 12.20
N LEU A 76 -20.15 -4.90 12.54
CA LEU A 76 -19.53 -5.78 11.56
C LEU A 76 -20.52 -6.26 10.49
N GLY A 77 -21.77 -6.53 10.89
CA GLY A 77 -22.85 -6.89 9.95
C GLY A 77 -23.21 -5.75 9.00
N GLN A 78 -23.27 -4.52 9.50
CA GLN A 78 -23.53 -3.34 8.66
C GLN A 78 -22.36 -3.07 7.69
N ILE A 79 -21.11 -3.20 8.14
CA ILE A 79 -19.93 -3.07 7.27
C ILE A 79 -19.98 -4.08 6.13
N GLU A 80 -20.25 -5.35 6.43
CA GLU A 80 -20.39 -6.40 5.43
C GLU A 80 -21.48 -6.09 4.41
N GLN A 81 -22.63 -5.62 4.87
CA GLN A 81 -23.73 -5.19 4.00
C GLN A 81 -23.34 -4.02 3.12
N ILE A 82 -22.73 -2.96 3.67
CA ILE A 82 -22.30 -1.78 2.92
C ILE A 82 -21.29 -2.16 1.84
N PHE A 83 -20.23 -2.89 2.19
CA PHE A 83 -19.19 -3.28 1.23
C PHE A 83 -19.73 -4.21 0.14
N THR A 84 -20.65 -5.11 0.51
CA THR A 84 -21.34 -5.97 -0.46
C THR A 84 -22.24 -5.17 -1.40
N LEU A 85 -23.01 -4.21 -0.86
CA LEU A 85 -23.88 -3.33 -1.65
C LEU A 85 -23.07 -2.45 -2.59
N TRP A 86 -21.91 -1.94 -2.17
CA TRP A 86 -21.03 -1.17 -3.02
C TRP A 86 -20.58 -1.98 -4.23
N GLY A 87 -20.15 -3.22 -4.02
CA GLY A 87 -19.78 -4.12 -5.11
C GLY A 87 -20.95 -4.46 -6.04
N LYS A 88 -22.15 -4.70 -5.49
CA LYS A 88 -23.34 -5.03 -6.28
C LYS A 88 -23.86 -3.84 -7.10
N LYS A 89 -23.86 -2.65 -6.50
CA LYS A 89 -24.46 -1.45 -7.14
C LYS A 89 -23.51 -0.75 -8.11
N TRP A 90 -22.21 -0.71 -7.81
CA TRP A 90 -21.24 0.05 -8.59
C TRP A 90 -20.11 -0.78 -9.19
N GLY A 91 -20.06 -2.09 -8.90
CA GLY A 91 -19.09 -3.01 -9.48
C GLY A 91 -17.76 -3.09 -8.73
N PRO A 92 -16.73 -3.66 -9.36
CA PRO A 92 -15.43 -3.90 -8.72
C PRO A 92 -14.82 -2.64 -8.14
N THR A 93 -14.28 -2.75 -6.93
CA THR A 93 -13.80 -1.65 -6.12
C THR A 93 -12.39 -1.91 -5.60
N ILE A 94 -11.52 -0.89 -5.62
CA ILE A 94 -10.26 -0.92 -4.89
C ILE A 94 -10.49 -0.33 -3.50
N PHE A 95 -10.29 -1.14 -2.48
CA PHE A 95 -10.32 -0.73 -1.09
C PHE A 95 -8.95 -0.20 -0.69
N LEU A 96 -8.89 0.98 -0.11
CA LEU A 96 -7.65 1.60 0.33
C LEU A 96 -7.88 2.56 1.50
N GLY A 97 -6.85 2.76 2.28
CA GLY A 97 -6.77 3.73 3.37
C GLY A 97 -5.36 4.27 3.48
N TRP A 98 -5.02 4.87 4.60
CA TRP A 98 -3.68 5.40 4.84
C TRP A 98 -2.88 4.45 5.73
N SER A 99 -1.89 3.74 5.16
CA SER A 99 -1.14 2.68 5.86
C SER A 99 -1.99 1.48 6.28
N ASN A 100 -3.11 1.28 5.62
CA ASN A 100 -4.18 0.35 6.02
C ASN A 100 -3.80 -1.13 5.86
N ILE A 101 -2.96 -1.51 4.89
CA ILE A 101 -2.62 -2.93 4.63
C ILE A 101 -1.92 -3.59 5.84
N GLY A 102 -1.24 -2.80 6.67
CA GLY A 102 -0.52 -3.29 7.84
C GLY A 102 -1.35 -3.34 9.12
N PHE A 103 -2.43 -2.56 9.21
CA PHE A 103 -3.20 -2.39 10.42
C PHE A 103 -4.71 -2.54 10.21
N ASP A 104 -5.38 -1.61 9.53
CA ASP A 104 -6.85 -1.57 9.40
C ASP A 104 -7.40 -2.83 8.73
N ASP A 105 -6.82 -3.20 7.60
CA ASP A 105 -7.19 -4.40 6.84
C ASP A 105 -6.97 -5.68 7.67
N GLU A 106 -5.88 -5.73 8.43
CA GLU A 106 -5.56 -6.85 9.29
C GLU A 106 -6.53 -6.95 10.46
N MET A 107 -6.86 -5.81 11.07
CA MET A 107 -7.82 -5.75 12.16
C MET A 107 -9.24 -6.12 11.68
N LEU A 108 -9.70 -5.53 10.56
CA LEU A 108 -11.01 -5.85 10.00
C LEU A 108 -11.12 -7.34 9.64
N ARG A 109 -10.07 -7.90 9.05
CA ARG A 109 -10.00 -9.33 8.70
C ARG A 109 -10.13 -10.21 9.94
N LYS A 110 -9.43 -9.88 11.04
CA LYS A 110 -9.49 -10.64 12.29
C LYS A 110 -10.85 -10.49 12.98
N GLU A 111 -11.40 -9.29 13.00
CA GLU A 111 -12.73 -9.05 13.57
C GLU A 111 -13.83 -9.77 12.78
N PHE A 112 -13.76 -9.80 11.45
CA PHE A 112 -14.67 -10.58 10.62
C PHE A 112 -14.53 -12.08 10.89
N PHE A 113 -13.30 -12.59 11.01
CA PHE A 113 -13.06 -13.99 11.35
C PHE A 113 -13.64 -14.35 12.72
N LYS A 114 -13.40 -13.53 13.76
CA LYS A 114 -13.98 -13.70 15.09
C LYS A 114 -15.51 -13.63 15.07
N GLY A 115 -16.08 -12.79 14.20
CA GLY A 115 -17.53 -12.63 14.00
C GLY A 115 -18.16 -13.69 13.07
N ILE A 116 -17.42 -14.72 12.65
CA ILE A 116 -17.85 -15.77 11.69
C ILE A 116 -18.37 -15.14 10.38
N ARG A 117 -17.63 -14.14 9.88
CA ARG A 117 -17.91 -13.44 8.63
C ARG A 117 -16.76 -13.66 7.64
N TYR A 118 -17.02 -13.39 6.35
CA TYR A 118 -16.00 -13.56 5.32
C TYR A 118 -14.86 -12.55 5.47
N PRO A 119 -13.62 -12.98 5.85
CA PRO A 119 -12.56 -12.06 6.27
C PRO A 119 -11.84 -11.34 5.11
N TYR A 120 -12.13 -11.67 3.86
CA TYR A 120 -11.41 -11.15 2.70
C TYR A 120 -12.25 -10.24 1.81
N ILE A 121 -13.31 -9.63 2.35
CA ILE A 121 -14.27 -8.82 1.59
C ILE A 121 -13.62 -7.64 0.84
N THR A 122 -12.53 -7.08 1.39
CA THR A 122 -11.81 -5.95 0.80
C THR A 122 -10.89 -6.34 -0.36
N ASN A 123 -10.48 -7.62 -0.44
CA ASN A 123 -9.46 -8.05 -1.41
C ASN A 123 -9.75 -9.35 -2.15
N ALA A 124 -10.91 -9.97 -1.89
CA ALA A 124 -11.35 -11.10 -2.72
C ALA A 124 -11.88 -10.60 -4.06
N SER A 125 -11.52 -11.30 -5.14
CA SER A 125 -12.05 -10.99 -6.48
C SER A 125 -13.57 -10.88 -6.48
N PRO A 126 -14.15 -9.86 -7.12
CA PRO A 126 -13.52 -8.88 -8.03
C PRO A 126 -12.91 -7.64 -7.34
N ASN A 127 -12.99 -7.55 -6.02
CA ASN A 127 -12.41 -6.45 -5.27
C ASN A 127 -10.88 -6.55 -5.21
N LYS A 128 -10.25 -5.40 -5.06
CA LYS A 128 -8.81 -5.24 -4.93
C LYS A 128 -8.51 -4.34 -3.76
N ARG A 129 -7.26 -4.31 -3.28
CA ARG A 129 -6.85 -3.39 -2.22
C ARG A 129 -5.55 -2.68 -2.56
N HIS A 130 -5.41 -1.47 -2.06
CA HIS A 130 -4.19 -0.68 -2.18
C HIS A 130 -3.91 0.08 -0.88
N ASP A 131 -2.81 0.83 -0.85
CA ASP A 131 -2.40 1.62 0.31
C ASP A 131 -2.04 3.04 -0.11
N GLY A 132 -2.74 4.02 0.44
CA GLY A 132 -2.57 5.44 0.12
C GLY A 132 -1.17 5.96 0.43
N ILE A 133 -0.54 5.48 1.50
CA ILE A 133 0.83 5.88 1.84
C ILE A 133 1.85 5.37 0.82
N ASN A 134 1.64 4.18 0.23
CA ASN A 134 2.51 3.68 -0.83
C ASN A 134 2.39 4.54 -2.08
N ILE A 135 1.15 4.91 -2.47
CA ILE A 135 0.91 5.84 -3.59
C ILE A 135 1.60 7.18 -3.34
N ALA A 136 1.44 7.77 -2.16
CA ALA A 136 2.07 9.05 -1.81
C ALA A 136 3.61 8.99 -1.87
N ARG A 137 4.21 7.91 -1.36
CA ARG A 137 5.65 7.67 -1.41
C ARG A 137 6.16 7.46 -2.84
N GLY A 138 5.41 6.72 -3.67
CA GLY A 138 5.71 6.52 -5.08
C GLY A 138 5.64 7.81 -5.88
N ALA A 139 4.57 8.57 -5.71
CA ALA A 139 4.38 9.86 -6.35
C ALA A 139 5.48 10.86 -5.98
N TYR A 140 5.83 10.94 -4.70
CA TYR A 140 6.91 11.78 -4.20
C TYR A 140 8.29 11.36 -4.72
N ALA A 141 8.52 10.06 -4.91
CA ALA A 141 9.80 9.57 -5.48
C ALA A 141 9.96 9.93 -6.95
N ILE A 142 8.86 10.11 -7.69
CA ILE A 142 8.87 10.57 -9.09
C ILE A 142 9.10 12.08 -9.16
N ASP A 143 8.37 12.84 -8.34
CA ASP A 143 8.47 14.29 -8.26
C ASP A 143 8.22 14.77 -6.82
N THR A 144 9.25 15.31 -6.19
CA THR A 144 9.18 15.80 -4.81
C THR A 144 8.23 16.99 -4.64
N ASN A 145 7.86 17.67 -5.73
CA ASN A 145 6.92 18.81 -5.71
C ASN A 145 5.45 18.39 -5.74
N VAL A 146 5.16 17.08 -5.91
CA VAL A 146 3.78 16.59 -5.95
C VAL A 146 3.07 16.83 -4.62
N LEU A 147 3.78 16.66 -3.51
CA LEU A 147 3.28 16.84 -2.14
C LEU A 147 4.25 17.70 -1.33
N LYS A 148 3.74 18.69 -0.63
CA LYS A 148 4.49 19.37 0.41
C LYS A 148 4.56 18.47 1.65
N THR A 149 5.75 18.23 2.19
CA THR A 149 5.98 17.39 3.36
C THR A 149 6.78 18.12 4.43
N GLU A 150 6.54 17.81 5.67
CA GLU A 150 7.49 18.14 6.75
C GLU A 150 8.76 17.32 6.59
N ILE A 151 9.86 17.87 7.02
CA ILE A 151 11.15 17.18 7.07
C ILE A 151 11.51 16.93 8.53
N ASN A 152 11.76 15.69 8.87
CA ASN A 152 12.13 15.33 10.24
C ASN A 152 13.62 15.64 10.56
N SER A 153 14.02 15.45 11.82
CA SER A 153 15.40 15.70 12.30
C SER A 153 16.48 14.88 11.58
N LYS A 154 16.10 13.80 10.87
CA LYS A 154 17.01 12.97 10.06
C LYS A 154 17.01 13.37 8.58
N ASN A 155 16.47 14.54 8.25
CA ASN A 155 16.32 15.02 6.88
C ASN A 155 15.52 14.09 5.97
N ASN A 156 14.45 13.49 6.50
CA ASN A 156 13.55 12.62 5.74
C ASN A 156 12.14 13.21 5.67
N PRO A 157 11.43 13.06 4.53
CA PRO A 157 10.04 13.49 4.39
C PRO A 157 9.11 12.69 5.31
N VAL A 158 8.12 13.38 5.88
CA VAL A 158 7.12 12.80 6.79
C VAL A 158 5.84 12.53 6.03
N PHE A 159 5.41 11.27 6.04
CA PHE A 159 4.18 10.82 5.37
C PHE A 159 3.06 10.47 6.37
N LYS A 160 3.00 11.13 7.53
CA LYS A 160 1.82 11.05 8.40
C LYS A 160 0.66 11.79 7.75
N LEU A 161 -0.53 11.21 7.74
CA LEU A 161 -1.72 11.76 7.07
C LEU A 161 -2.04 13.18 7.55
N GLU A 162 -2.09 13.39 8.86
CA GLU A 162 -2.35 14.69 9.48
C GLU A 162 -1.35 15.77 9.04
N SER A 163 -0.03 15.48 9.18
CA SER A 163 1.04 16.40 8.79
C SER A 163 0.97 16.70 7.28
N LEU A 164 0.83 15.66 6.47
CA LEU A 164 0.78 15.79 5.01
C LEU A 164 -0.45 16.61 4.57
N SER A 165 -1.60 16.39 5.19
CA SER A 165 -2.83 17.13 4.92
C SER A 165 -2.66 18.62 5.25
N ARG A 166 -2.14 18.95 6.43
CA ARG A 166 -1.87 20.32 6.84
C ARG A 166 -0.90 21.03 5.90
N MET A 167 0.20 20.38 5.53
CA MET A 167 1.19 20.95 4.60
C MET A 167 0.64 21.22 3.20
N ASN A 168 -0.39 20.50 2.78
CA ASN A 168 -1.04 20.69 1.48
C ASN A 168 -2.35 21.49 1.55
N GLY A 169 -2.61 22.19 2.67
CA GLY A 169 -3.71 23.15 2.82
C GLY A 169 -5.06 22.51 3.13
N PHE A 170 -5.08 21.27 3.63
CA PHE A 170 -6.29 20.63 4.14
C PHE A 170 -6.38 20.77 5.65
N ASP A 171 -7.55 21.17 6.14
CA ASP A 171 -7.83 21.19 7.57
C ASP A 171 -7.73 19.77 8.15
N SER A 172 -7.01 19.64 9.24
CA SER A 172 -6.78 18.38 9.96
C SER A 172 -7.17 18.48 11.44
N SER A 173 -8.02 19.44 11.81
CA SER A 173 -8.43 19.70 13.21
C SER A 173 -9.15 18.51 13.85
N ASP A 174 -9.95 17.80 13.06
CA ASP A 174 -10.74 16.63 13.48
C ASP A 174 -10.05 15.29 13.17
N ALA A 175 -8.74 15.31 12.90
CA ALA A 175 -7.95 14.08 12.74
C ALA A 175 -8.16 13.15 13.94
N HIS A 176 -8.11 11.84 13.64
CA HIS A 176 -8.47 10.74 14.55
C HIS A 176 -10.01 10.55 14.73
N SER A 177 -10.74 10.78 13.65
CA SER A 177 -12.09 10.26 13.41
C SER A 177 -12.05 9.49 12.10
N ALA A 178 -12.50 8.25 12.09
CA ALA A 178 -12.32 7.34 10.95
C ALA A 178 -12.85 7.92 9.62
N LEU A 179 -14.05 8.53 9.61
CA LEU A 179 -14.58 9.14 8.39
C LEU A 179 -13.78 10.39 7.97
N PHE A 180 -13.28 11.16 8.93
CA PHE A 180 -12.50 12.34 8.63
C PHE A 180 -11.14 11.96 8.03
N ASP A 181 -10.46 10.93 8.56
CA ASP A 181 -9.18 10.45 8.05
C ASP A 181 -9.34 9.78 6.68
N ALA A 182 -10.44 9.09 6.43
CA ALA A 182 -10.81 8.63 5.09
C ALA A 182 -10.98 9.82 4.11
N ALA A 183 -11.60 10.92 4.55
CA ALA A 183 -11.76 12.13 3.73
C ALA A 183 -10.42 12.86 3.47
N LEU A 184 -9.52 12.93 4.45
CA LEU A 184 -8.17 13.45 4.25
C LEU A 184 -7.38 12.60 3.25
N THR A 185 -7.44 11.28 3.40
CA THR A 185 -6.83 10.34 2.45
C THR A 185 -7.35 10.57 1.04
N MET A 186 -8.67 10.72 0.87
CA MET A 186 -9.29 11.03 -0.43
C MET A 186 -8.74 12.33 -1.03
N LYS A 187 -8.63 13.40 -0.22
CA LYS A 187 -8.12 14.69 -0.69
C LYS A 187 -6.66 14.61 -1.16
N ILE A 188 -5.80 13.92 -0.40
CA ILE A 188 -4.39 13.71 -0.77
C ILE A 188 -4.28 12.90 -2.07
N LEU A 189 -5.04 11.80 -2.19
CA LEU A 189 -5.02 10.98 -3.41
C LEU A 189 -5.54 11.74 -4.63
N LYS A 190 -6.59 12.53 -4.48
CA LYS A 190 -7.10 13.42 -5.54
C LYS A 190 -6.05 14.45 -5.95
N LEU A 191 -5.32 15.03 -4.99
CA LEU A 191 -4.23 15.97 -5.27
C LEU A 191 -3.11 15.30 -6.09
N ILE A 192 -2.71 14.07 -5.70
CA ILE A 192 -1.70 13.28 -6.44
C ILE A 192 -2.19 13.04 -7.88
N LYS A 193 -3.41 12.54 -8.06
CA LYS A 193 -3.97 12.29 -9.40
C LYS A 193 -3.99 13.55 -10.25
N ASN A 194 -4.38 14.69 -9.69
CA ASN A 194 -4.43 15.95 -10.43
C ASN A 194 -3.05 16.45 -10.88
N LYS A 195 -2.02 16.24 -10.04
CA LYS A 195 -0.64 16.67 -10.35
C LYS A 195 0.14 15.66 -11.20
N GLN A 196 -0.19 14.38 -11.09
CA GLN A 196 0.48 13.30 -11.81
C GLN A 196 -0.54 12.37 -12.49
N PRO A 197 -1.38 12.87 -13.41
CA PRO A 197 -2.43 12.07 -14.04
C PRO A 197 -1.89 10.89 -14.83
N ASN A 198 -0.71 11.03 -15.46
CA ASN A 198 -0.10 9.99 -16.30
C ASN A 198 0.44 8.79 -15.50
N THR A 199 0.68 8.95 -14.20
CA THR A 199 1.19 7.86 -13.33
C THR A 199 0.11 7.25 -12.46
N TRP A 200 -1.07 7.88 -12.39
CA TRP A 200 -2.14 7.45 -11.49
C TRP A 200 -2.56 6.00 -11.71
N ASP A 201 -2.81 5.61 -12.95
CA ASP A 201 -3.22 4.23 -13.26
C ASP A 201 -2.09 3.22 -13.01
N MET A 202 -0.83 3.64 -13.19
CA MET A 202 0.33 2.82 -12.86
C MET A 202 0.42 2.55 -11.35
N PHE A 203 0.08 3.53 -10.50
CA PHE A 203 0.05 3.28 -9.06
C PHE A 203 -0.99 2.23 -8.68
N LEU A 204 -2.13 2.20 -9.36
CA LEU A 204 -3.21 1.27 -9.06
C LEU A 204 -3.06 -0.12 -9.69
N ARG A 205 -2.13 -0.32 -10.63
CA ARG A 205 -1.98 -1.59 -11.37
C ARG A 205 -1.51 -2.77 -10.50
N THR A 206 -1.06 -2.51 -9.27
CA THR A 206 -0.61 -3.51 -8.30
C THR A 206 -1.61 -3.75 -7.16
N ALA A 207 -2.86 -3.33 -7.35
CA ALA A 207 -3.90 -3.43 -6.33
C ALA A 207 -4.32 -4.89 -6.01
N SER A 208 -3.90 -5.87 -6.79
CA SER A 208 -4.03 -7.28 -6.45
C SER A 208 -2.70 -8.02 -6.55
N LYS A 209 -2.61 -9.14 -5.81
CA LYS A 209 -1.47 -10.04 -5.90
C LYS A 209 -1.29 -10.58 -7.31
N ALA A 210 -2.38 -11.01 -7.95
CA ALA A 210 -2.36 -11.57 -9.31
C ALA A 210 -1.88 -10.56 -10.35
N ASP A 211 -2.34 -9.30 -10.26
CA ASP A 211 -1.87 -8.24 -11.15
C ASP A 211 -0.37 -7.99 -10.98
N THR A 212 0.12 -7.94 -9.72
CA THR A 212 1.55 -7.79 -9.43
C THR A 212 2.36 -8.94 -10.00
N GLU A 213 1.93 -10.19 -9.80
CA GLU A 213 2.62 -11.38 -10.35
C GLU A 213 2.64 -11.35 -11.88
N THR A 214 1.55 -10.89 -12.53
CA THR A 214 1.47 -10.73 -13.99
C THR A 214 2.50 -9.72 -14.51
N ILE A 215 2.72 -8.61 -13.81
CA ILE A 215 3.75 -7.63 -14.16
C ILE A 215 5.14 -8.29 -14.16
N PHE A 216 5.49 -9.03 -13.10
CA PHE A 216 6.77 -9.74 -13.02
C PHE A 216 6.95 -10.78 -14.13
N GLN A 217 5.89 -11.43 -14.55
CA GLN A 217 5.94 -12.44 -15.63
C GLN A 217 6.08 -11.81 -17.01
N LYS A 218 5.43 -10.68 -17.27
CA LYS A 218 5.31 -10.10 -18.62
C LYS A 218 6.32 -9.00 -18.92
N GLU A 219 6.62 -8.14 -17.95
CA GLU A 219 7.47 -6.98 -18.19
C GLU A 219 8.96 -7.35 -18.09
N SER A 220 9.78 -6.83 -19.03
CA SER A 220 11.21 -7.09 -19.05
C SER A 220 12.00 -6.14 -18.16
N ILE A 221 11.51 -4.93 -18.00
CA ILE A 221 12.12 -3.88 -17.17
C ILE A 221 10.98 -3.17 -16.44
N ILE A 222 11.12 -3.01 -15.14
CA ILE A 222 10.17 -2.31 -14.26
C ILE A 222 10.89 -1.30 -13.39
N THR A 223 10.18 -0.27 -12.97
CA THR A 223 10.66 0.65 -11.92
C THR A 223 9.93 0.34 -10.62
N LEU A 224 10.68 -0.01 -9.58
CA LEU A 224 10.16 -0.28 -8.25
C LEU A 224 10.33 0.95 -7.36
N ASN A 225 9.31 1.31 -6.61
CA ASN A 225 9.46 2.21 -5.47
C ASN A 225 9.62 1.40 -4.19
N GLU A 226 10.69 1.65 -3.46
CA GLU A 226 10.93 1.11 -2.12
C GLU A 226 11.11 2.23 -1.11
N TYR A 227 10.48 2.05 0.06
CA TYR A 227 10.61 2.98 1.19
C TYR A 227 11.35 2.31 2.34
N PHE A 228 12.56 2.80 2.64
CA PHE A 228 13.34 2.34 3.78
C PHE A 228 14.28 3.45 4.31
N TYR A 229 14.58 3.38 5.57
CA TYR A 229 15.35 4.40 6.29
C TYR A 229 14.78 5.82 6.10
N GLY A 230 13.45 5.93 6.03
CA GLY A 230 12.75 7.21 5.91
C GLY A 230 12.77 7.84 4.51
N LYS A 231 13.30 7.18 3.50
CA LYS A 231 13.40 7.70 2.13
C LYS A 231 12.72 6.78 1.13
N SER A 232 12.00 7.37 0.21
CA SER A 232 11.44 6.71 -0.97
C SER A 232 12.46 6.73 -2.10
N ARG A 233 12.69 5.58 -2.76
CA ARG A 233 13.69 5.43 -3.83
C ARG A 233 13.12 4.65 -4.98
N LEU A 234 13.50 5.03 -6.19
CA LEU A 234 13.18 4.30 -7.42
C LEU A 234 14.35 3.40 -7.81
N TYR A 235 14.04 2.17 -8.18
CA TYR A 235 15.00 1.17 -8.66
C TYR A 235 14.54 0.64 -10.00
N LEU A 236 15.41 0.74 -11.01
CA LEU A 236 15.19 0.14 -12.31
C LEU A 236 15.63 -1.32 -12.26
N CYS A 237 14.72 -2.24 -12.48
CA CYS A 237 14.94 -3.67 -12.25
C CYS A 237 14.49 -4.52 -13.43
N ALA A 238 15.14 -5.65 -13.63
CA ALA A 238 14.66 -6.73 -14.48
C ALA A 238 14.10 -7.85 -13.61
N PRO A 239 12.81 -8.22 -13.71
CA PRO A 239 12.30 -9.44 -13.11
C PRO A 239 13.13 -10.67 -13.55
N LEU A 240 13.27 -11.66 -12.70
CA LEU A 240 13.93 -12.91 -13.05
C LEU A 240 13.21 -13.62 -14.21
N HIS A 241 13.72 -14.77 -14.67
CA HIS A 241 13.09 -15.52 -15.75
C HIS A 241 11.58 -15.76 -15.49
N PRO A 242 10.68 -15.62 -16.48
CA PRO A 242 9.22 -15.64 -16.28
C PRO A 242 8.68 -16.83 -15.49
N LYS A 243 9.31 -17.98 -15.61
CA LYS A 243 8.92 -19.19 -14.84
C LYS A 243 9.30 -19.11 -13.36
N HIS A 244 10.29 -18.30 -12.99
CA HIS A 244 10.89 -18.28 -11.67
C HIS A 244 10.90 -16.91 -10.98
N CYS A 245 10.38 -15.87 -11.66
CA CYS A 245 10.34 -14.50 -11.10
C CYS A 245 9.45 -14.37 -9.84
N ILE A 246 8.68 -15.39 -9.52
CA ILE A 246 7.86 -15.47 -8.30
C ILE A 246 8.41 -16.57 -7.40
N HIS A 247 8.84 -16.20 -6.21
CA HIS A 247 9.40 -17.13 -5.23
C HIS A 247 8.41 -18.27 -4.93
N PRO A 248 8.81 -19.56 -5.02
CA PRO A 248 7.88 -20.69 -4.98
C PRO A 248 7.13 -20.84 -3.65
N ILE A 249 7.76 -20.48 -2.52
CA ILE A 249 7.17 -20.59 -1.17
C ILE A 249 6.47 -19.29 -0.79
N TYR A 250 7.19 -18.16 -0.75
CA TYR A 250 6.68 -16.89 -0.24
C TYR A 250 5.79 -16.15 -1.24
N LYS A 251 5.79 -16.56 -2.53
CA LYS A 251 5.04 -15.90 -3.61
C LYS A 251 5.38 -14.41 -3.75
N TRP A 252 6.63 -14.05 -3.49
CA TRP A 252 7.15 -12.71 -3.67
C TRP A 252 7.78 -12.57 -5.05
N GLY A 253 7.61 -11.41 -5.68
CA GLY A 253 8.29 -11.08 -6.93
C GLY A 253 9.79 -10.88 -6.67
N GLN A 254 10.62 -11.33 -7.62
CA GLN A 254 12.07 -11.21 -7.56
C GLN A 254 12.59 -10.53 -8.82
N ALA A 255 13.42 -9.50 -8.65
CA ALA A 255 14.01 -8.74 -9.74
C ALA A 255 15.44 -8.32 -9.43
N VAL A 256 16.27 -8.21 -10.45
CA VAL A 256 17.65 -7.73 -10.35
C VAL A 256 17.70 -6.23 -10.61
N ASP A 257 18.37 -5.51 -9.74
CA ASP A 257 18.67 -4.09 -9.88
C ASP A 257 19.68 -3.88 -11.03
N LEU A 258 19.28 -3.14 -12.06
CA LEU A 258 20.05 -2.99 -13.31
C LEU A 258 21.27 -2.07 -13.19
N ARG A 259 21.51 -1.44 -12.05
CA ARG A 259 22.78 -0.71 -11.82
C ARG A 259 23.99 -1.64 -11.70
N VAL A 260 23.77 -2.92 -11.31
CA VAL A 260 24.87 -3.88 -11.16
C VAL A 260 25.28 -4.49 -12.49
N ASP A 261 26.53 -4.88 -12.62
CA ASP A 261 26.95 -5.72 -13.72
C ASP A 261 26.42 -7.14 -13.52
N VAL A 262 25.59 -7.58 -14.46
CA VAL A 262 24.88 -8.86 -14.39
C VAL A 262 25.77 -10.02 -14.86
N GLU A 263 26.66 -9.82 -15.82
CA GLU A 263 27.45 -10.90 -16.42
C GLU A 263 28.28 -11.71 -15.41
N PRO A 264 29.00 -11.09 -14.45
CA PRO A 264 29.69 -11.84 -13.41
C PRO A 264 28.76 -12.66 -12.54
N LEU A 265 27.57 -12.13 -12.20
CA LEU A 265 26.58 -12.82 -11.36
C LEU A 265 26.10 -14.12 -12.03
N LEU A 266 25.90 -14.10 -13.35
CA LEU A 266 25.44 -15.27 -14.11
C LEU A 266 26.45 -16.42 -14.15
N LYS A 267 27.74 -16.13 -13.90
CA LYS A 267 28.85 -17.09 -13.93
C LYS A 267 29.15 -17.64 -12.52
N MET A 268 28.57 -17.07 -11.46
CA MET A 268 28.79 -17.47 -10.07
C MET A 268 28.16 -18.83 -9.76
N SER A 269 28.83 -19.59 -8.92
CA SER A 269 28.24 -20.74 -8.25
C SER A 269 27.16 -20.31 -7.24
N ILE A 270 26.26 -21.21 -6.84
CA ILE A 270 25.23 -20.97 -5.83
C ILE A 270 25.84 -20.43 -4.52
N ASN A 271 27.00 -20.96 -4.10
CA ASN A 271 27.66 -20.52 -2.88
C ASN A 271 28.21 -19.10 -2.99
N GLU A 272 28.72 -18.70 -4.14
CA GLU A 272 29.17 -17.33 -4.41
C GLU A 272 28.00 -16.38 -4.47
N LEU A 273 26.90 -16.72 -5.17
CA LEU A 273 25.66 -15.94 -5.20
C LEU A 273 25.08 -15.72 -3.80
N LYS A 274 25.04 -16.76 -2.94
CA LYS A 274 24.60 -16.63 -1.55
C LYS A 274 25.45 -15.64 -0.75
N LYS A 275 26.76 -15.56 -1.01
CA LYS A 275 27.64 -14.57 -0.39
C LYS A 275 27.36 -13.16 -0.96
N GLU A 276 27.20 -13.06 -2.27
CA GLU A 276 26.91 -11.79 -2.95
C GLU A 276 25.57 -11.17 -2.51
N MET A 277 24.53 -11.99 -2.33
CA MET A 277 23.21 -11.55 -1.84
C MET A 277 23.25 -10.91 -0.43
N LYS A 278 24.31 -11.19 0.37
CA LYS A 278 24.49 -10.60 1.70
C LYS A 278 25.15 -9.22 1.66
N LYS A 279 25.77 -8.85 0.54
CA LYS A 279 26.46 -7.57 0.38
C LYS A 279 25.48 -6.40 0.25
N THR A 280 25.99 -5.21 0.47
CA THR A 280 25.28 -3.93 0.23
C THR A 280 26.09 -3.12 -0.78
N PRO A 281 25.43 -2.53 -1.79
CA PRO A 281 23.99 -2.55 -2.08
C PRO A 281 23.53 -3.92 -2.61
N LYS A 282 22.30 -4.31 -2.25
CA LYS A 282 21.71 -5.57 -2.73
C LYS A 282 21.41 -5.49 -4.22
N PHE A 283 21.80 -6.51 -4.96
CA PHE A 283 21.47 -6.65 -6.37
C PHE A 283 20.09 -7.27 -6.60
N LEU A 284 19.64 -8.18 -5.70
CA LEU A 284 18.34 -8.83 -5.78
C LEU A 284 17.30 -8.06 -4.95
N ARG A 285 16.21 -7.65 -5.61
CA ARG A 285 15.04 -7.04 -4.99
C ARG A 285 13.94 -8.07 -4.83
N THR A 286 13.36 -8.13 -3.62
CA THR A 286 12.28 -9.06 -3.29
C THR A 286 11.03 -8.27 -2.92
N ILE A 287 9.97 -8.42 -3.69
CA ILE A 287 8.77 -7.60 -3.63
C ILE A 287 7.58 -8.42 -3.15
N ARG A 288 6.95 -7.98 -2.06
CA ARG A 288 5.76 -8.62 -1.50
C ARG A 288 4.54 -8.28 -2.36
N SER A 289 4.15 -9.19 -3.27
CA SER A 289 3.05 -8.99 -4.22
C SER A 289 1.70 -8.67 -3.55
N ASN A 290 1.51 -9.06 -2.29
CA ASN A 290 0.27 -8.84 -1.54
C ASN A 290 0.26 -7.55 -0.69
N LYS A 291 1.26 -6.68 -0.83
CA LYS A 291 1.38 -5.42 -0.08
C LYS A 291 1.22 -4.18 -0.96
N ALA A 292 0.56 -4.33 -2.12
CA ALA A 292 0.34 -3.26 -3.10
C ALA A 292 1.63 -2.43 -3.34
N PRO A 293 2.71 -3.06 -3.83
CA PRO A 293 3.95 -2.36 -4.11
C PRO A 293 3.73 -1.35 -5.23
N ILE A 294 4.50 -0.28 -5.25
CA ILE A 294 4.47 0.65 -6.38
C ILE A 294 5.45 0.15 -7.44
N ILE A 295 4.91 -0.23 -8.58
CA ILE A 295 5.64 -0.65 -9.77
C ILE A 295 5.16 0.23 -10.93
N ILE A 296 6.07 0.97 -11.56
CA ILE A 296 5.77 1.89 -12.64
C ILE A 296 6.66 1.56 -13.85
N ASP A 297 6.41 2.23 -14.97
CA ASP A 297 7.11 1.96 -16.20
C ASP A 297 8.61 2.31 -16.12
N ALA A 298 9.40 1.62 -16.93
CA ALA A 298 10.86 1.73 -16.92
C ALA A 298 11.38 3.15 -17.15
N GLU A 299 10.65 3.98 -17.91
CA GLU A 299 11.04 5.35 -18.23
C GLU A 299 11.26 6.24 -17.01
N TYR A 300 10.52 6.00 -15.92
CA TYR A 300 10.67 6.75 -14.67
C TYR A 300 11.96 6.38 -13.93
N GLY A 301 12.30 5.10 -13.91
CA GLY A 301 13.57 4.64 -13.34
C GLY A 301 14.79 5.08 -14.13
N MET A 302 14.68 5.17 -15.46
CA MET A 302 15.75 5.66 -16.33
C MET A 302 16.10 7.13 -16.09
N LYS A 303 15.21 7.91 -15.46
CA LYS A 303 15.44 9.35 -15.16
C LYS A 303 16.16 9.60 -13.84
N VAL A 304 16.36 8.58 -13.00
CA VAL A 304 16.98 8.73 -11.67
C VAL A 304 18.40 8.15 -11.62
N GLU A 305 19.23 8.70 -10.76
CA GLU A 305 20.57 8.16 -10.53
C GLU A 305 20.54 6.76 -9.90
N PRO A 306 21.46 5.87 -10.32
CA PRO A 306 22.53 6.07 -11.32
C PRO A 306 22.11 5.74 -12.75
N TYR A 307 20.87 5.34 -12.99
CA TYR A 307 20.41 4.80 -14.28
C TYR A 307 20.37 5.86 -15.39
N ASN A 308 20.16 7.14 -15.04
CA ASN A 308 20.16 8.26 -15.99
C ASN A 308 21.53 8.54 -16.64
N ALA A 309 22.62 8.08 -16.00
CA ALA A 309 23.98 8.17 -16.52
C ALA A 309 24.41 6.90 -17.28
N MET A 310 23.55 5.86 -17.35
CA MET A 310 23.85 4.60 -18.03
C MET A 310 23.37 4.64 -19.48
N ASP A 311 24.09 3.94 -20.36
CA ASP A 311 23.61 3.73 -21.73
C ASP A 311 22.31 2.89 -21.72
N PRO A 312 21.23 3.38 -22.35
CA PRO A 312 19.98 2.62 -22.47
C PRO A 312 20.15 1.25 -23.13
N SER A 313 21.12 1.09 -24.04
CA SER A 313 21.42 -0.20 -24.66
C SER A 313 21.99 -1.20 -23.65
N LEU A 314 22.87 -0.75 -22.77
CA LEU A 314 23.43 -1.56 -21.67
C LEU A 314 22.33 -2.00 -20.68
N ILE A 315 21.41 -1.10 -20.34
CA ILE A 315 20.25 -1.42 -19.49
C ILE A 315 19.42 -2.54 -20.11
N LYS A 316 19.08 -2.42 -21.40
CA LYS A 316 18.34 -3.44 -22.15
C LYS A 316 19.10 -4.77 -22.22
N GLN A 317 20.39 -4.74 -22.49
CA GLN A 317 21.25 -5.93 -22.51
C GLN A 317 21.23 -6.65 -21.17
N ARG A 318 21.46 -5.93 -20.07
CA ARG A 318 21.41 -6.50 -18.71
C ARG A 318 20.06 -7.13 -18.41
N ALA A 319 18.96 -6.46 -18.75
CA ALA A 319 17.62 -6.98 -18.56
C ALA A 319 17.38 -8.28 -19.35
N GLN A 320 17.82 -8.34 -20.60
CA GLN A 320 17.73 -9.56 -21.44
C GLN A 320 18.55 -10.71 -20.85
N LEU A 321 19.77 -10.44 -20.37
CA LEU A 321 20.60 -11.44 -19.72
C LEU A 321 19.92 -12.06 -18.49
N VAL A 322 19.28 -11.24 -17.66
CA VAL A 322 18.50 -11.73 -16.50
C VAL A 322 17.30 -12.54 -16.94
N ARG A 323 16.47 -11.98 -17.84
CA ARG A 323 15.20 -12.57 -18.26
C ARG A 323 15.34 -13.88 -19.03
N ASN A 324 16.43 -14.06 -19.77
CA ASN A 324 16.67 -15.25 -20.60
C ASN A 324 17.46 -16.33 -19.87
N ASN A 325 17.98 -16.07 -18.67
CA ASN A 325 18.77 -17.05 -17.93
C ASN A 325 17.93 -17.78 -16.87
N GLU A 326 17.36 -18.93 -17.27
CA GLU A 326 16.56 -19.76 -16.37
C GLU A 326 17.38 -20.36 -15.21
N LYS A 327 18.68 -20.65 -15.43
CA LYS A 327 19.56 -21.23 -14.40
C LYS A 327 19.92 -20.23 -13.29
N PHE A 328 19.95 -18.94 -13.60
CA PHE A 328 20.21 -17.88 -12.63
C PHE A 328 18.98 -17.59 -11.74
N SER A 329 17.81 -17.90 -12.21
CA SER A 329 16.52 -17.65 -11.56
C SER A 329 16.11 -18.82 -10.67
#